data_1e57c614d588d511846790a1731d2677
#
_entry.id   1e57c614d588d511846790a1731d2677
#
_cell.length_a   1.000
_cell.length_b   1.000
_cell.length_c   1.000
_cell.angle_alpha   90.00
_cell.angle_beta   90.00
_cell.angle_gamma   90.00
#
_symmetry.space_group_name_H-M   'P 1'
#
loop_
_entity.id
_entity.type
_entity.pdbx_description
1 polymer ?
#
loop_
_entity_poly.entity_id
_entity_poly.type
_entity_poly.pdbx_seq_one_letter_code
_entity_poly.pdbx_strand_id
1 'polypeptide(L)'
;NLDAYVHFTSPIRRYPDLMTHRQLKAHIHGREWVHDTAETAKLAVHCSEQGLTAKRMEWELVANAYHVHLLRGGRLGEEAPSEEGAATTYNARVTGLRGPWVFLDLADDGAVSGRMHLRQLGGKRRLVVDEYGLEASVAEPDHNGEHPPVVQLGQVFPCRLRGLDIWAGLLDLAPLK
;
A
#
# COMPACT_ATOMS: atom_id res chain seq x y z
N ASN A 1 -17.50 11.49 -15.40
CA ASN A 1 -17.68 10.32 -16.26
C ASN A 1 -17.65 10.77 -17.71
N LEU A 2 -16.81 10.13 -18.52
CA LEU A 2 -16.73 10.32 -19.97
C LEU A 2 -17.30 9.05 -20.61
N ASP A 3 -18.06 9.22 -21.69
CA ASP A 3 -18.63 8.09 -22.46
C ASP A 3 -17.56 7.28 -23.19
N ALA A 4 -16.40 7.91 -23.49
CA ALA A 4 -15.25 7.27 -24.07
C ALA A 4 -13.96 7.90 -23.55
N TYR A 5 -12.95 7.09 -23.33
CA TYR A 5 -11.61 7.52 -22.94
C TYR A 5 -10.55 6.66 -23.63
N VAL A 6 -9.48 7.30 -24.10
CA VAL A 6 -8.39 6.59 -24.76
C VAL A 6 -7.04 7.14 -24.33
N HIS A 7 -6.05 6.29 -24.20
CA HIS A 7 -4.66 6.69 -24.02
C HIS A 7 -4.10 7.22 -25.34
N PHE A 8 -3.49 8.40 -25.32
CA PHE A 8 -3.00 9.06 -26.54
C PHE A 8 -1.66 9.79 -26.39
N THR A 9 -1.35 10.32 -25.20
CA THR A 9 -0.32 11.36 -25.03
C THR A 9 1.10 10.85 -24.82
N SER A 10 1.32 9.53 -24.65
CA SER A 10 2.63 8.97 -24.32
C SER A 10 2.99 7.71 -25.10
N PRO A 11 3.01 7.74 -26.46
CA PRO A 11 3.21 6.56 -27.29
C PRO A 11 4.62 5.96 -27.21
N ILE A 12 5.60 6.67 -26.66
CA ILE A 12 6.98 6.17 -26.47
C ILE A 12 7.03 5.09 -25.40
N ARG A 13 6.25 5.21 -24.33
CA ARG A 13 6.30 4.35 -23.16
C ARG A 13 5.01 3.58 -22.86
N ARG A 14 3.91 3.86 -23.57
CA ARG A 14 2.65 3.14 -23.42
C ARG A 14 2.20 2.59 -24.75
N TYR A 15 2.19 1.27 -24.86
CA TYR A 15 1.77 0.57 -26.08
C TYR A 15 0.32 0.89 -26.51
N PRO A 16 -0.67 1.04 -25.61
CA PRO A 16 -2.02 1.47 -25.99
C PRO A 16 -2.07 2.80 -26.73
N ASP A 17 -1.23 3.77 -26.35
CA ASP A 17 -1.12 5.05 -27.04
C ASP A 17 -0.60 4.86 -28.48
N LEU A 18 0.44 4.03 -28.65
CA LEU A 18 1.00 3.71 -29.95
C LEU A 18 -0.03 3.03 -30.86
N MET A 19 -0.82 2.09 -30.30
CA MET A 19 -1.93 1.46 -31.02
C MET A 19 -2.95 2.49 -31.49
N THR A 20 -3.39 3.37 -30.60
CA THR A 20 -4.32 4.45 -30.92
C THR A 20 -3.78 5.34 -32.06
N HIS A 21 -2.51 5.71 -32.00
CA HIS A 21 -1.86 6.48 -33.08
C HIS A 21 -1.85 5.73 -34.40
N ARG A 22 -1.56 4.42 -34.42
CA ARG A 22 -1.54 3.60 -35.62
C ARG A 22 -2.94 3.49 -36.25
N GLN A 23 -3.95 3.23 -35.43
CA GLN A 23 -5.34 3.17 -35.89
C GLN A 23 -5.82 4.51 -36.46
N LEU A 24 -5.55 5.61 -35.74
CA LEU A 24 -5.91 6.94 -36.19
C LEU A 24 -5.21 7.31 -37.53
N LYS A 25 -3.92 7.00 -37.67
CA LYS A 25 -3.17 7.19 -38.90
C LYS A 25 -3.77 6.41 -40.07
N ALA A 26 -4.13 5.13 -39.84
CA ALA A 26 -4.78 4.32 -40.86
C ALA A 26 -6.10 4.96 -41.29
N HIS A 27 -6.92 5.42 -40.38
CA HIS A 27 -8.17 6.10 -40.65
C HIS A 27 -7.98 7.39 -41.47
N ILE A 28 -7.06 8.29 -41.04
CA ILE A 28 -6.79 9.55 -41.72
C ILE A 28 -6.31 9.33 -43.15
N HIS A 29 -5.54 8.30 -43.41
CA HIS A 29 -5.01 7.97 -44.73
C HIS A 29 -5.92 7.06 -45.59
N GLY A 30 -7.14 6.78 -45.12
CA GLY A 30 -8.09 5.88 -45.81
C GLY A 30 -7.57 4.45 -46.01
N ARG A 31 -6.72 3.99 -45.10
CA ARG A 31 -6.18 2.62 -45.09
C ARG A 31 -7.04 1.71 -44.22
N GLU A 32 -6.89 0.40 -44.40
CA GLU A 32 -7.50 -0.60 -43.48
C GLU A 32 -6.99 -0.42 -42.04
N TRP A 33 -7.85 -0.78 -41.10
CA TRP A 33 -7.48 -0.79 -39.68
C TRP A 33 -6.29 -1.73 -39.44
N VAL A 34 -5.33 -1.29 -38.64
CA VAL A 34 -4.14 -2.10 -38.32
C VAL A 34 -4.50 -3.32 -37.50
N HIS A 35 -5.50 -3.18 -36.62
CA HIS A 35 -6.05 -4.25 -35.81
C HIS A 35 -7.58 -4.20 -35.88
N ASP A 36 -8.20 -5.34 -35.95
CA ASP A 36 -9.65 -5.44 -35.83
C ASP A 36 -10.11 -5.26 -34.35
N THR A 37 -11.42 -5.22 -34.13
CA THR A 37 -12.00 -5.00 -32.82
C THR A 37 -11.62 -6.11 -31.84
N ALA A 38 -11.57 -7.38 -32.29
CA ALA A 38 -11.27 -8.52 -31.43
C ALA A 38 -9.78 -8.54 -31.01
N GLU A 39 -8.88 -8.24 -31.93
CA GLU A 39 -7.45 -8.09 -31.67
C GLU A 39 -7.19 -6.92 -30.72
N THR A 40 -7.84 -5.77 -30.97
CA THR A 40 -7.73 -4.58 -30.10
C THR A 40 -8.18 -4.89 -28.69
N ALA A 41 -9.29 -5.63 -28.52
CA ALA A 41 -9.77 -6.01 -27.18
C ALA A 41 -8.77 -6.93 -26.45
N LYS A 42 -8.19 -7.93 -27.13
CA LYS A 42 -7.16 -8.81 -26.54
C LYS A 42 -5.92 -8.04 -26.11
N LEU A 43 -5.44 -7.14 -26.96
CA LEU A 43 -4.28 -6.30 -26.67
C LEU A 43 -4.54 -5.33 -25.52
N ALA A 44 -5.76 -4.78 -25.42
CA ALA A 44 -6.15 -3.90 -24.31
C ALA A 44 -6.13 -4.62 -22.96
N VAL A 45 -6.65 -5.85 -22.89
CA VAL A 45 -6.59 -6.69 -21.68
C VAL A 45 -5.13 -6.96 -21.31
N HIS A 46 -4.33 -7.44 -22.26
CA HIS A 46 -2.91 -7.71 -22.03
C HIS A 46 -2.14 -6.47 -21.53
N CYS A 47 -2.34 -5.31 -22.15
CA CYS A 47 -1.69 -4.07 -21.72
C CYS A 47 -2.11 -3.66 -20.31
N SER A 48 -3.37 -3.88 -19.93
CA SER A 48 -3.88 -3.59 -18.59
C SER A 48 -3.22 -4.48 -17.54
N GLU A 49 -3.11 -5.78 -17.81
CA GLU A 49 -2.44 -6.76 -16.92
C GLU A 49 -0.96 -6.44 -16.74
N GLN A 50 -0.25 -6.15 -17.84
CA GLN A 50 1.16 -5.76 -17.79
C GLN A 50 1.36 -4.43 -17.06
N GLY A 51 0.46 -3.46 -17.23
CA GLY A 51 0.48 -2.20 -16.51
C GLY A 51 0.31 -2.36 -14.99
N LEU A 52 -0.60 -3.24 -14.57
CA LEU A 52 -0.77 -3.57 -13.15
C LEU A 52 0.46 -4.26 -12.58
N THR A 53 1.06 -5.18 -13.34
CA THR A 53 2.28 -5.88 -12.94
C THR A 53 3.44 -4.92 -12.78
N ALA A 54 3.66 -4.04 -13.75
CA ALA A 54 4.71 -3.01 -13.68
C ALA A 54 4.53 -2.09 -12.47
N LYS A 55 3.30 -1.67 -12.18
CA LYS A 55 2.99 -0.83 -11.02
C LYS A 55 3.25 -1.54 -9.68
N ARG A 56 2.93 -2.84 -9.59
CA ARG A 56 3.26 -3.64 -8.40
C ARG A 56 4.77 -3.73 -8.20
N MET A 57 5.52 -4.02 -9.26
CA MET A 57 6.99 -4.07 -9.19
C MET A 57 7.61 -2.74 -8.76
N GLU A 58 7.08 -1.63 -9.25
CA GLU A 58 7.51 -0.28 -8.83
C GLU A 58 7.29 -0.08 -7.31
N TRP A 59 6.11 -0.41 -6.80
CA TRP A 59 5.82 -0.29 -5.37
C TRP A 59 6.69 -1.21 -4.52
N GLU A 60 6.89 -2.47 -4.93
CA GLU A 60 7.76 -3.41 -4.23
C GLU A 60 9.21 -2.93 -4.23
N LEU A 61 9.70 -2.37 -5.34
CA LEU A 61 11.04 -1.83 -5.41
C LEU A 61 11.24 -0.64 -4.46
N VAL A 62 10.28 0.29 -4.43
CA VAL A 62 10.30 1.45 -3.53
C VAL A 62 10.26 0.98 -2.07
N ALA A 63 9.35 0.08 -1.72
CA ALA A 63 9.26 -0.48 -0.37
C ALA A 63 10.58 -1.15 0.04
N ASN A 64 11.16 -1.97 -0.83
CA ASN A 64 12.44 -2.63 -0.57
C ASN A 64 13.61 -1.65 -0.41
N ALA A 65 13.64 -0.55 -1.17
CA ALA A 65 14.64 0.49 -1.00
C ALA A 65 14.54 1.15 0.39
N TYR A 66 13.34 1.45 0.86
CA TYR A 66 13.10 1.93 2.23
C TYR A 66 13.50 0.89 3.28
N HIS A 67 13.17 -0.38 3.08
CA HIS A 67 13.58 -1.45 3.98
C HIS A 67 15.12 -1.54 4.10
N VAL A 68 15.84 -1.49 2.99
CA VAL A 68 17.32 -1.47 3.00
C VAL A 68 17.84 -0.22 3.71
N HIS A 69 17.21 0.94 3.50
CA HIS A 69 17.56 2.18 4.19
C HIS A 69 17.40 2.03 5.71
N LEU A 70 16.29 1.49 6.18
CA LEU A 70 16.03 1.23 7.60
C LEU A 70 17.06 0.26 8.21
N LEU A 71 17.43 -0.81 7.48
CA LEU A 71 18.44 -1.78 7.95
C LEU A 71 19.83 -1.14 8.12
N ARG A 72 20.15 -0.15 7.31
CA ARG A 72 21.43 0.58 7.41
C ARG A 72 21.42 1.65 8.51
N GLY A 73 20.41 1.62 9.40
CA GLY A 73 20.24 2.63 10.46
C GLY A 73 19.71 3.96 9.96
N GLY A 74 19.20 4.00 8.71
CA GLY A 74 18.51 5.15 8.16
C GLY A 74 17.18 5.41 8.88
N ARG A 75 16.68 6.64 8.75
CA ARG A 75 15.42 7.08 9.36
C ARG A 75 14.48 7.57 8.28
N LEU A 76 13.19 7.42 8.53
CA LEU A 76 12.13 8.00 7.71
C LEU A 76 11.86 9.41 8.27
N GLY A 77 11.99 10.45 7.43
CA GLY A 77 11.78 11.85 7.83
C GLY A 77 13.06 12.63 8.12
N GLU A 78 12.97 13.97 8.11
CA GLU A 78 14.12 14.88 8.06
C GLU A 78 14.80 15.18 9.39
N GLU A 79 14.30 14.76 10.56
CA GLU A 79 14.92 15.12 11.83
C GLU A 79 15.45 13.90 12.60
N ALA A 80 16.78 13.84 12.67
CA ALA A 80 17.47 12.89 13.51
C ALA A 80 17.47 13.34 14.97
N PRO A 81 16.98 12.54 15.92
CA PRO A 81 17.31 12.77 17.32
C PRO A 81 18.78 12.50 17.57
N SER A 82 19.39 13.33 18.38
CA SER A 82 20.81 13.46 18.62
C SER A 82 21.41 12.48 19.61
N GLU A 83 20.77 11.35 19.92
CA GLU A 83 21.31 10.39 20.88
C GLU A 83 21.55 9.02 20.23
N GLU A 84 22.82 8.62 20.18
CA GLU A 84 23.25 7.26 19.83
C GLU A 84 22.66 6.28 20.85
N GLY A 85 21.85 5.32 20.33
CA GLY A 85 21.30 4.22 21.12
C GLY A 85 19.80 4.27 21.43
N ALA A 86 19.09 5.31 21.12
CA ALA A 86 17.64 5.35 21.24
C ALA A 86 16.96 4.54 20.12
N ALA A 87 16.10 3.59 20.47
CA ALA A 87 15.29 2.88 19.50
C ALA A 87 14.49 3.89 18.66
N THR A 88 14.69 3.88 17.35
CA THR A 88 14.01 4.83 16.46
C THR A 88 12.51 4.67 16.58
N THR A 89 11.84 5.74 16.95
CA THR A 89 10.39 5.81 17.10
C THR A 89 9.80 6.37 15.81
N TYR A 90 8.71 5.76 15.37
CA TYR A 90 7.96 6.17 14.18
C TYR A 90 6.52 6.45 14.57
N ASN A 91 5.91 7.45 13.97
CA ASN A 91 4.47 7.63 14.03
C ASN A 91 3.84 6.80 12.93
N ALA A 92 3.02 5.82 13.32
CA ALA A 92 2.37 4.91 12.38
C ALA A 92 0.87 5.18 12.34
N ARG A 93 0.33 5.26 11.12
CA ARG A 93 -1.10 5.41 10.85
C ARG A 93 -1.72 4.07 10.53
N VAL A 94 -2.82 3.74 11.19
CA VAL A 94 -3.61 2.53 10.90
C VAL A 94 -4.28 2.67 9.53
N THR A 95 -3.94 1.76 8.62
CA THR A 95 -4.50 1.71 7.25
C THR A 95 -5.43 0.54 7.03
N GLY A 96 -5.50 -0.40 7.96
CA GLY A 96 -6.44 -1.52 7.91
C GLY A 96 -6.29 -2.47 9.07
N LEU A 97 -7.38 -3.22 9.33
CA LEU A 97 -7.40 -4.30 10.31
C LEU A 97 -7.93 -5.56 9.63
N ARG A 98 -7.17 -6.65 9.73
CA ARG A 98 -7.57 -7.92 9.11
C ARG A 98 -7.12 -9.11 9.93
N GLY A 99 -8.07 -9.85 10.45
CA GLY A 99 -7.79 -10.98 11.33
C GLY A 99 -6.96 -10.55 12.55
N PRO A 100 -5.80 -11.17 12.82
CA PRO A 100 -4.97 -10.82 13.98
C PRO A 100 -4.02 -9.64 13.71
N TRP A 101 -4.09 -9.01 12.54
CA TRP A 101 -3.11 -8.02 12.09
C TRP A 101 -3.70 -6.63 11.96
N VAL A 102 -2.92 -5.64 12.40
CA VAL A 102 -3.09 -4.21 12.13
C VAL A 102 -2.07 -3.83 11.08
N PHE A 103 -2.51 -3.25 9.98
CA PHE A 103 -1.65 -2.69 8.93
C PHE A 103 -1.42 -1.22 9.21
N LEU A 104 -0.20 -0.77 9.01
CA LEU A 104 0.28 0.53 9.44
C LEU A 104 1.15 1.15 8.37
N ASP A 105 0.97 2.43 8.11
CA ASP A 105 1.88 3.21 7.28
C ASP A 105 2.77 4.08 8.18
N LEU A 106 4.08 4.07 7.92
CA LEU A 106 5.09 4.78 8.70
C LEU A 106 5.41 6.18 8.17
N ALA A 107 5.07 6.44 6.92
CA ALA A 107 5.29 7.72 6.28
C ALA A 107 3.96 8.31 5.85
N ASP A 108 3.88 9.64 5.81
CA ASP A 108 2.65 10.34 5.42
C ASP A 108 2.25 10.07 3.96
N ASP A 109 3.20 9.66 3.13
CA ASP A 109 2.99 9.27 1.72
C ASP A 109 2.59 7.79 1.53
N GLY A 110 2.53 7.00 2.60
CA GLY A 110 2.23 5.57 2.53
C GLY A 110 3.31 4.72 1.84
N ALA A 111 4.51 5.27 1.63
CA ALA A 111 5.58 4.58 0.91
C ALA A 111 6.16 3.40 1.71
N VAL A 112 5.98 3.40 3.03
CA VAL A 112 6.48 2.35 3.91
C VAL A 112 5.35 1.81 4.76
N SER A 113 4.93 0.60 4.46
CA SER A 113 3.89 -0.10 5.19
C SER A 113 4.47 -1.20 6.07
N GLY A 114 3.91 -1.35 7.25
CA GLY A 114 4.26 -2.40 8.19
C GLY A 114 3.02 -3.06 8.78
N ARG A 115 3.24 -4.05 9.62
CA ARG A 115 2.16 -4.73 10.34
C ARG A 115 2.50 -4.88 11.82
N MET A 116 1.46 -5.00 12.61
CA MET A 116 1.53 -5.27 14.04
C MET A 116 0.49 -6.31 14.43
N HIS A 117 0.83 -7.21 15.32
CA HIS A 117 -0.15 -8.19 15.81
C HIS A 117 -1.05 -7.54 16.87
N LEU A 118 -2.37 -7.69 16.76
CA LEU A 118 -3.37 -7.13 17.69
C LEU A 118 -3.09 -7.43 19.17
N ARG A 119 -2.52 -8.61 19.48
CA ARG A 119 -2.13 -8.95 20.87
C ARG A 119 -1.17 -7.96 21.51
N GLN A 120 -0.39 -7.24 20.71
CA GLN A 120 0.57 -6.27 21.23
C GLN A 120 -0.14 -5.02 21.76
N LEU A 121 -1.31 -4.68 21.20
CA LEU A 121 -2.17 -3.56 21.63
C LEU A 121 -3.10 -3.96 22.77
N GLY A 122 -3.66 -5.16 22.73
CA GLY A 122 -4.60 -5.65 23.73
C GLY A 122 -3.97 -6.08 25.07
N GLY A 123 -2.66 -6.33 25.09
CA GLY A 123 -1.99 -6.90 26.25
C GLY A 123 -2.54 -8.30 26.60
N LYS A 124 -3.19 -8.43 27.77
CA LYS A 124 -3.84 -9.68 28.21
C LYS A 124 -5.28 -9.82 27.70
N ARG A 125 -5.86 -8.75 27.16
CA ARG A 125 -7.24 -8.72 26.67
C ARG A 125 -7.32 -9.27 25.25
N ARG A 126 -8.37 -10.04 24.96
CA ARG A 126 -8.67 -10.49 23.61
C ARG A 126 -9.32 -9.33 22.85
N LEU A 127 -8.77 -9.00 21.68
CA LEU A 127 -9.35 -8.03 20.76
C LEU A 127 -10.07 -8.75 19.61
N VAL A 128 -11.19 -8.17 19.19
CA VAL A 128 -11.98 -8.62 18.05
C VAL A 128 -12.09 -7.45 17.06
N VAL A 129 -11.83 -7.74 15.80
CA VAL A 129 -11.99 -6.78 14.70
C VAL A 129 -13.45 -6.83 14.26
N ASP A 130 -14.04 -5.67 13.98
CA ASP A 130 -15.38 -5.56 13.42
C ASP A 130 -15.46 -6.15 12.01
N GLU A 131 -16.68 -6.36 11.51
CA GLU A 131 -16.90 -6.99 10.19
C GLU A 131 -16.35 -6.17 9.01
N TYR A 132 -16.21 -4.86 9.18
CA TYR A 132 -15.73 -3.93 8.15
C TYR A 132 -14.21 -3.68 8.22
N GLY A 133 -13.52 -4.14 9.27
CA GLY A 133 -12.09 -3.88 9.48
C GLY A 133 -11.77 -2.44 9.83
N LEU A 134 -12.71 -1.71 10.45
CA LEU A 134 -12.57 -0.31 10.79
C LEU A 134 -12.02 -0.10 12.21
N GLU A 135 -12.35 -1.02 13.11
CA GLU A 135 -11.88 -0.96 14.49
C GLU A 135 -11.66 -2.33 15.12
N ALA A 136 -10.88 -2.36 16.18
CA ALA A 136 -10.77 -3.53 17.04
C ALA A 136 -11.07 -3.14 18.48
N SER A 137 -11.99 -3.85 19.09
CA SER A 137 -12.51 -3.63 20.43
C SER A 137 -12.16 -4.79 21.37
N VAL A 138 -12.27 -4.57 22.67
CA VAL A 138 -12.12 -5.63 23.65
C VAL A 138 -13.29 -6.61 23.52
N ALA A 139 -12.99 -7.91 23.45
CA ALA A 139 -14.02 -8.96 23.30
C ALA A 139 -14.95 -9.07 24.52
N GLU A 140 -14.44 -8.78 25.71
CA GLU A 140 -15.21 -8.76 26.94
C GLU A 140 -15.73 -7.35 27.22
N PRO A 141 -17.02 -7.17 27.51
CA PRO A 141 -17.59 -5.85 27.80
C PRO A 141 -16.97 -5.28 29.10
N ASP A 142 -16.95 -3.97 29.19
CA ASP A 142 -16.56 -3.26 30.42
C ASP A 142 -17.69 -3.30 31.48
N HIS A 143 -17.49 -2.59 32.60
CA HIS A 143 -18.49 -2.50 33.69
C HIS A 143 -19.83 -1.89 33.27
N ASN A 144 -19.86 -1.18 32.13
CA ASN A 144 -21.06 -0.57 31.58
C ASN A 144 -21.71 -1.45 30.50
N GLY A 145 -21.13 -2.60 30.18
CA GLY A 145 -21.57 -3.47 29.08
C GLY A 145 -21.10 -3.01 27.71
N GLU A 146 -20.16 -2.09 27.63
CA GLU A 146 -19.61 -1.55 26.39
C GLU A 146 -18.32 -2.27 25.98
N HIS A 147 -18.06 -2.30 24.66
CA HIS A 147 -16.83 -2.83 24.07
C HIS A 147 -15.96 -1.66 23.59
N PRO A 148 -15.13 -1.04 24.45
CA PRO A 148 -14.38 0.13 24.05
C PRO A 148 -13.38 -0.21 22.95
N PRO A 149 -13.28 0.63 21.91
CA PRO A 149 -12.32 0.43 20.84
C PRO A 149 -10.90 0.66 21.38
N VAL A 150 -9.98 -0.21 20.98
CA VAL A 150 -8.56 -0.13 21.34
C VAL A 150 -7.74 0.46 20.19
N VAL A 151 -8.14 0.17 18.95
CA VAL A 151 -7.50 0.69 17.74
C VAL A 151 -8.54 0.91 16.65
N GLN A 152 -8.40 2.00 15.91
CA GLN A 152 -9.33 2.40 14.85
C GLN A 152 -8.56 2.76 13.56
N LEU A 153 -9.23 2.60 12.42
CA LEU A 153 -8.72 3.03 11.12
C LEU A 153 -8.37 4.54 11.14
N GLY A 154 -7.23 4.89 10.57
CA GLY A 154 -6.74 6.28 10.55
C GLY A 154 -6.07 6.76 11.84
N GLN A 155 -6.17 6.02 12.94
CA GLN A 155 -5.49 6.35 14.18
C GLN A 155 -3.97 6.36 13.98
N VAL A 156 -3.30 7.36 14.59
CA VAL A 156 -1.85 7.48 14.59
C VAL A 156 -1.32 7.25 16.00
N PHE A 157 -0.29 6.42 16.11
CA PHE A 157 0.36 6.19 17.40
C PHE A 157 1.85 5.88 17.22
N PRO A 158 2.67 6.14 18.24
CA PRO A 158 4.09 5.87 18.19
C PRO A 158 4.38 4.38 18.26
N CYS A 159 5.27 3.92 17.38
CA CYS A 159 5.72 2.55 17.33
C CYS A 159 7.23 2.46 17.09
N ARG A 160 7.78 1.28 17.29
CA ARG A 160 9.18 0.95 17.00
C ARG A 160 9.27 -0.22 16.03
N LEU A 161 10.36 -0.27 15.29
CA LEU A 161 10.70 -1.42 14.46
C LEU A 161 11.02 -2.62 15.35
N ARG A 162 10.39 -3.76 15.08
CA ARG A 162 10.63 -5.03 15.75
C ARG A 162 11.41 -6.00 14.88
N GLY A 163 11.07 -6.08 13.61
CA GLY A 163 11.67 -6.98 12.66
C GLY A 163 11.42 -6.54 11.24
N LEU A 164 12.28 -6.98 10.35
CA LEU A 164 12.21 -6.69 8.94
C LEU A 164 12.60 -7.93 8.15
N ASP A 165 11.70 -8.40 7.31
CA ASP A 165 11.95 -9.45 6.33
C ASP A 165 11.91 -8.84 4.93
N ILE A 166 13.10 -8.59 4.37
CA ILE A 166 13.25 -7.97 3.05
C ILE A 166 12.70 -8.88 1.95
N TRP A 167 12.90 -10.20 2.10
CA TRP A 167 12.49 -11.15 1.07
C TRP A 167 10.97 -11.29 0.98
N ALA A 168 10.31 -11.20 2.13
CA ALA A 168 8.86 -11.20 2.20
C ALA A 168 8.24 -9.81 2.05
N GLY A 169 9.06 -8.74 2.04
CA GLY A 169 8.57 -7.36 2.03
C GLY A 169 7.78 -7.00 3.29
N LEU A 170 8.13 -7.58 4.45
CA LEU A 170 7.36 -7.47 5.67
C LEU A 170 8.12 -6.68 6.73
N LEU A 171 7.47 -5.64 7.23
CA LEU A 171 7.95 -4.82 8.34
C LEU A 171 7.08 -5.08 9.57
N ASP A 172 7.66 -5.70 10.59
CA ASP A 172 6.98 -5.97 11.85
C ASP A 172 7.25 -4.82 12.84
N LEU A 173 6.17 -4.26 13.37
CA LEU A 173 6.16 -3.13 14.28
C LEU A 173 5.69 -3.54 15.67
N ALA A 174 6.07 -2.77 16.68
CA ALA A 174 5.59 -2.91 18.05
C ALA A 174 5.18 -1.54 18.59
N PRO A 175 4.11 -1.44 19.42
CA PRO A 175 3.73 -0.19 20.04
C PRO A 175 4.82 0.23 21.05
N LEU A 176 4.97 1.54 21.23
CA LEU A 176 5.66 2.05 22.40
C LEU A 176 4.71 1.94 23.59
N LYS A 177 5.21 1.34 24.65
CA LYS A 177 4.49 1.25 25.93
C LYS A 177 4.63 2.54 26.71
#